data_68cdc3aae76cbd68a2423a4f9a327bfd
#
_entry.id   68cdc3aae76cbd68a2423a4f9a327bfd
#
_cell.length_a   1.000
_cell.length_b   1.000
_cell.length_c   1.000
_cell.angle_alpha   90.00
_cell.angle_beta   90.00
_cell.angle_gamma   90.00
#
_symmetry.space_group_name_H-M   'P 1'
#
loop_
_entity.id
_entity.type
_entity.pdbx_description
1 polymer ?
#
loop_
_entity_poly.entity_id
_entity_poly.type
_entity_poly.pdbx_seq_one_letter_code
_entity_poly.pdbx_strand_id
1 'polypeptide(L)'
;YYALPPLTRKSDGLPTGAVSGFCSMLFKLLEDSKSKENLQKPSHFAVIFDSARKTFRNEIYKDYKANRAEAPDDLAPQFDYIRKSVLAFNLPSVELTNYEADDLIATYTDMILKVGAKVTIVSSDKDLMQLYKKGVRIYDPMKNKFINDEDIQKKFGVTANKVIDVQALAGDSSDNVPGVPGIGVKTAAELINKYGDLETL
;
A
#
# COMPACT_ATOMS: atom_id res chain seq x y z
N TYR A 1 -10.27 -3.75 8.98
CA TYR A 1 -10.70 -4.78 9.95
C TYR A 1 -11.30 -4.15 11.21
N TYR A 2 -10.55 -3.36 11.96
CA TYR A 2 -11.01 -2.78 13.24
C TYR A 2 -12.20 -1.79 13.13
N ALA A 3 -12.45 -1.25 11.96
CA ALA A 3 -13.56 -0.35 11.69
C ALA A 3 -14.88 -1.08 11.37
N LEU A 4 -14.87 -2.40 11.30
CA LEU A 4 -16.03 -3.22 10.94
C LEU A 4 -16.61 -3.92 12.17
N PRO A 5 -17.93 -4.11 12.24
CA PRO A 5 -18.52 -4.90 13.31
C PRO A 5 -18.03 -6.34 13.25
N PRO A 6 -17.89 -7.02 14.39
CA PRO A 6 -17.55 -8.43 14.42
C PRO A 6 -18.70 -9.25 13.82
N LEU A 7 -18.49 -9.76 12.62
CA LEU A 7 -19.43 -10.63 11.94
C LEU A 7 -18.94 -12.07 12.02
N THR A 8 -19.83 -13.00 12.32
CA THR A 8 -19.54 -14.44 12.35
C THR A 8 -20.54 -15.21 11.49
N ARG A 9 -20.07 -16.27 10.88
CA ARG A 9 -20.93 -17.20 10.15
C ARG A 9 -21.74 -18.04 11.15
N LYS A 10 -23.06 -18.06 11.00
CA LYS A 10 -23.97 -18.70 11.98
C LYS A 10 -23.77 -20.22 12.08
N SER A 11 -23.33 -20.88 11.01
CA SER A 11 -23.21 -22.34 10.94
C SER A 11 -22.08 -22.91 11.80
N ASP A 12 -20.99 -22.18 11.97
CA ASP A 12 -19.76 -22.67 12.61
C ASP A 12 -18.98 -21.61 13.40
N GLY A 13 -19.54 -20.41 13.54
CA GLY A 13 -18.91 -19.33 14.29
C GLY A 13 -17.67 -18.71 13.62
N LEU A 14 -17.37 -19.04 12.36
CA LEU A 14 -16.22 -18.48 11.66
C LEU A 14 -16.31 -16.95 11.57
N PRO A 15 -15.28 -16.21 11.99
CA PRO A 15 -15.23 -14.77 11.79
C PRO A 15 -15.24 -14.42 10.29
N THR A 16 -16.07 -13.46 9.90
CA THR A 16 -16.25 -13.07 8.47
C THR A 16 -16.22 -11.56 8.24
N GLY A 17 -15.99 -10.77 9.30
CA GLY A 17 -16.00 -9.31 9.21
C GLY A 17 -14.99 -8.74 8.20
N ALA A 18 -13.76 -9.24 8.22
CA ALA A 18 -12.73 -8.79 7.29
C ALA A 18 -13.04 -9.20 5.84
N VAL A 19 -13.49 -10.44 5.62
CA VAL A 19 -13.91 -10.92 4.28
C VAL A 19 -15.06 -10.07 3.75
N SER A 20 -16.08 -9.84 4.57
CA SER A 20 -17.26 -9.03 4.18
C SER A 20 -16.86 -7.60 3.82
N GLY A 21 -16.02 -6.97 4.66
CA GLY A 21 -15.54 -5.62 4.40
C GLY A 21 -14.67 -5.52 3.14
N PHE A 22 -13.78 -6.49 2.95
CA PHE A 22 -12.95 -6.56 1.75
C PHE A 22 -13.81 -6.74 0.49
N CYS A 23 -14.74 -7.70 0.50
CA CYS A 23 -15.63 -7.94 -0.64
C CYS A 23 -16.48 -6.70 -0.96
N SER A 24 -17.02 -6.02 0.07
CA SER A 24 -17.81 -4.81 -0.13
C SER A 24 -17.00 -3.67 -0.73
N MET A 25 -15.76 -3.49 -0.25
CA MET A 25 -14.83 -2.48 -0.79
C MET A 25 -14.44 -2.80 -2.23
N LEU A 26 -14.10 -4.06 -2.53
CA LEU A 26 -13.73 -4.51 -3.87
C LEU A 26 -14.90 -4.37 -4.84
N PHE A 27 -16.10 -4.79 -4.43
CA PHE A 27 -17.32 -4.62 -5.24
C PHE A 27 -17.58 -3.15 -5.57
N LYS A 28 -17.52 -2.28 -4.55
CA LYS A 28 -17.68 -0.84 -4.73
C LYS A 28 -16.65 -0.29 -5.71
N LEU A 29 -15.37 -0.66 -5.57
CA LEU A 29 -14.30 -0.21 -6.46
C LEU A 29 -14.55 -0.63 -7.91
N LEU A 30 -15.01 -1.86 -8.13
CA LEU A 30 -15.36 -2.38 -9.46
C LEU A 30 -16.57 -1.62 -10.06
N GLU A 31 -17.58 -1.31 -9.26
CA GLU A 31 -18.73 -0.51 -9.71
C GLU A 31 -18.33 0.93 -10.04
N ASP A 32 -17.56 1.58 -9.13
CA ASP A 32 -17.07 2.94 -9.34
C ASP A 32 -16.15 3.02 -10.59
N SER A 33 -15.43 1.95 -10.92
CA SER A 33 -14.59 1.89 -12.13
C SER A 33 -15.38 1.81 -13.43
N LYS A 34 -16.67 1.46 -13.36
CA LYS A 34 -17.58 1.45 -14.52
C LYS A 34 -18.24 2.82 -14.72
N SER A 35 -18.40 3.61 -13.66
CA SER A 35 -18.95 4.95 -13.71
C SER A 35 -17.89 5.93 -14.20
N LYS A 36 -18.22 6.77 -15.18
CA LYS A 36 -17.26 7.60 -15.94
C LYS A 36 -16.63 8.75 -15.14
N GLU A 37 -17.06 9.03 -13.92
CA GLU A 37 -16.72 10.31 -13.28
C GLU A 37 -15.43 10.28 -12.45
N ASN A 38 -15.06 9.19 -11.81
CA ASN A 38 -13.93 9.18 -10.87
C ASN A 38 -12.80 8.21 -11.22
N LEU A 39 -13.11 6.99 -11.66
CA LEU A 39 -12.13 5.99 -12.07
C LEU A 39 -12.34 5.68 -13.54
N GLN A 40 -11.33 5.94 -14.39
CA GLN A 40 -11.38 5.47 -15.77
C GLN A 40 -11.52 3.95 -15.77
N LYS A 41 -12.42 3.39 -16.59
CA LYS A 41 -12.59 1.93 -16.69
C LYS A 41 -11.23 1.27 -16.99
N PRO A 42 -10.70 0.45 -16.09
CA PRO A 42 -9.42 -0.19 -16.31
C PRO A 42 -9.55 -1.29 -17.37
N SER A 43 -8.56 -1.42 -18.23
CA SER A 43 -8.45 -2.56 -19.14
C SER A 43 -7.97 -3.82 -18.41
N HIS A 44 -7.20 -3.65 -17.35
CA HIS A 44 -6.65 -4.71 -16.51
C HIS A 44 -6.80 -4.33 -15.04
N PHE A 45 -7.03 -5.32 -14.22
CA PHE A 45 -7.15 -5.19 -12.77
C PHE A 45 -6.44 -6.36 -12.11
N ALA A 46 -5.71 -6.13 -11.05
CA ALA A 46 -5.10 -7.18 -10.24
C ALA A 46 -5.17 -6.80 -8.76
N VAL A 47 -5.28 -7.79 -7.89
CA VAL A 47 -5.15 -7.63 -6.45
C VAL A 47 -3.82 -8.22 -6.02
N ILE A 48 -3.02 -7.43 -5.33
CA ILE A 48 -1.67 -7.81 -4.91
C ILE A 48 -1.67 -8.01 -3.40
N PHE A 49 -1.08 -9.11 -2.97
CA PHE A 49 -0.99 -9.51 -1.57
C PHE A 49 0.46 -9.67 -1.12
N ASP A 50 0.68 -9.47 0.17
CA ASP A 50 1.87 -9.99 0.84
C ASP A 50 1.79 -11.52 0.91
N SER A 51 2.86 -12.19 0.55
CA SER A 51 2.92 -13.67 0.60
C SER A 51 3.21 -14.19 2.00
N ALA A 52 3.99 -13.46 2.78
CA ALA A 52 4.40 -13.84 4.12
C ALA A 52 4.79 -12.62 4.96
N ARG A 53 4.92 -12.84 6.28
CA ARG A 53 5.37 -11.82 7.23
C ARG A 53 6.87 -11.49 7.10
N LYS A 54 7.69 -12.49 6.70
CA LYS A 54 9.14 -12.35 6.52
C LYS A 54 9.48 -12.27 5.05
N THR A 55 10.35 -11.33 4.73
CA THR A 55 10.82 -11.07 3.37
C THR A 55 12.34 -10.90 3.38
N PHE A 56 12.96 -10.68 2.21
CA PHE A 56 14.39 -10.43 2.09
C PHE A 56 14.87 -9.27 2.98
N ARG A 57 13.95 -8.33 3.32
CA ARG A 57 14.30 -7.22 4.22
C ARG A 57 14.71 -7.69 5.61
N ASN A 58 14.16 -8.81 6.09
CA ASN A 58 14.57 -9.39 7.38
C ASN A 58 15.97 -10.05 7.32
N GLU A 59 16.46 -10.38 6.12
CA GLU A 59 17.86 -10.83 5.94
C GLU A 59 18.82 -9.65 6.03
N ILE A 60 18.42 -8.47 5.51
CA ILE A 60 19.21 -7.23 5.57
C ILE A 60 19.14 -6.61 6.96
N TYR A 61 17.94 -6.54 7.55
CA TYR A 61 17.69 -5.94 8.86
C TYR A 61 16.75 -6.84 9.68
N LYS A 62 17.29 -7.52 10.67
CA LYS A 62 16.57 -8.54 11.47
C LYS A 62 15.35 -8.00 12.21
N ASP A 63 15.43 -6.74 12.63
CA ASP A 63 14.39 -6.08 13.41
C ASP A 63 13.31 -5.40 12.53
N TYR A 64 13.38 -5.56 11.20
CA TYR A 64 12.37 -5.06 10.28
C TYR A 64 10.98 -5.59 10.64
N LYS A 65 10.03 -4.68 10.88
CA LYS A 65 8.66 -4.97 11.32
C LYS A 65 8.55 -5.83 12.62
N ALA A 66 9.62 -5.90 13.43
CA ALA A 66 9.62 -6.69 14.66
C ALA A 66 8.64 -6.16 15.72
N ASN A 67 8.32 -4.86 15.67
CA ASN A 67 7.35 -4.20 16.55
C ASN A 67 5.88 -4.47 16.16
N ARG A 68 5.61 -5.10 15.01
CA ARG A 68 4.23 -5.42 14.59
C ARG A 68 3.70 -6.61 15.35
N ALA A 69 2.54 -6.44 15.99
CA ALA A 69 1.81 -7.53 16.64
C ALA A 69 1.43 -8.62 15.62
N GLU A 70 1.16 -9.81 16.11
CA GLU A 70 0.55 -10.86 15.30
C GLU A 70 -0.89 -10.48 14.92
N ALA A 71 -1.36 -11.07 13.81
CA ALA A 71 -2.74 -10.88 13.43
C ALA A 71 -3.66 -11.44 14.52
N PRO A 72 -4.76 -10.74 14.86
CA PRO A 72 -5.74 -11.27 15.79
C PRO A 72 -6.23 -12.66 15.38
N ASP A 73 -6.55 -13.51 16.37
CA ASP A 73 -6.98 -14.89 16.14
C ASP A 73 -8.24 -15.00 15.27
N ASP A 74 -9.11 -14.00 15.31
CA ASP A 74 -10.31 -13.92 14.48
C ASP A 74 -10.05 -13.32 13.09
N LEU A 75 -8.89 -12.71 12.84
CA LEU A 75 -8.49 -12.21 11.53
C LEU A 75 -7.71 -13.25 10.71
N ALA A 76 -6.78 -13.96 11.35
CA ALA A 76 -5.90 -14.90 10.67
C ALA A 76 -6.64 -15.92 9.77
N PRO A 77 -7.73 -16.58 10.22
CA PRO A 77 -8.47 -17.55 9.39
C PRO A 77 -9.20 -16.90 8.20
N GLN A 78 -9.33 -15.58 8.17
CA GLN A 78 -10.02 -14.87 7.10
C GLN A 78 -9.12 -14.57 5.89
N PHE A 79 -7.80 -14.63 6.01
CA PHE A 79 -6.89 -14.33 4.91
C PHE A 79 -7.09 -15.23 3.70
N ASP A 80 -7.27 -16.54 3.92
CA ASP A 80 -7.52 -17.48 2.83
C ASP A 80 -8.86 -17.22 2.14
N TYR A 81 -9.88 -16.82 2.90
CA TYR A 81 -11.18 -16.47 2.32
C TYR A 81 -11.12 -15.16 1.53
N ILE A 82 -10.31 -14.19 1.96
CA ILE A 82 -10.05 -12.96 1.20
C ILE A 82 -9.41 -13.31 -0.15
N ARG A 83 -8.37 -14.14 -0.18
CA ARG A 83 -7.74 -14.60 -1.43
C ARG A 83 -8.73 -15.35 -2.33
N LYS A 84 -9.50 -16.26 -1.77
CA LYS A 84 -10.55 -16.99 -2.51
C LYS A 84 -11.64 -16.06 -3.05
N SER A 85 -11.98 -14.98 -2.34
CA SER A 85 -12.96 -14.02 -2.82
C SER A 85 -12.46 -13.24 -4.05
N VAL A 86 -11.18 -12.91 -4.14
CA VAL A 86 -10.60 -12.29 -5.35
C VAL A 86 -10.79 -13.19 -6.56
N LEU A 87 -10.51 -14.48 -6.41
CA LEU A 87 -10.74 -15.46 -7.48
C LEU A 87 -12.23 -15.58 -7.83
N ALA A 88 -13.11 -15.54 -6.84
CA ALA A 88 -14.56 -15.57 -7.05
C ALA A 88 -15.08 -14.31 -7.79
N PHE A 89 -14.41 -13.16 -7.63
CA PHE A 89 -14.64 -11.96 -8.45
C PHE A 89 -14.05 -12.06 -9.86
N ASN A 90 -13.42 -13.20 -10.21
CA ASN A 90 -12.71 -13.41 -11.47
C ASN A 90 -11.60 -12.38 -11.72
N LEU A 91 -10.85 -12.06 -10.66
CA LEU A 91 -9.73 -11.14 -10.72
C LEU A 91 -8.41 -11.87 -10.50
N PRO A 92 -7.33 -11.46 -11.19
CA PRO A 92 -5.99 -11.92 -10.87
C PRO A 92 -5.60 -11.58 -9.43
N SER A 93 -5.08 -12.57 -8.73
CA SER A 93 -4.46 -12.46 -7.42
C SER A 93 -2.97 -12.71 -7.56
N VAL A 94 -2.15 -11.78 -7.11
CA VAL A 94 -0.70 -11.83 -7.28
C VAL A 94 -0.01 -11.71 -5.92
N GLU A 95 0.89 -12.64 -5.66
CA GLU A 95 1.80 -12.62 -4.52
C GLU A 95 3.12 -13.28 -4.93
N LEU A 96 4.22 -12.92 -4.30
CA LEU A 96 5.53 -13.51 -4.57
C LEU A 96 6.26 -13.76 -3.26
N THR A 97 6.70 -15.01 -3.06
CA THR A 97 7.46 -15.39 -1.88
C THR A 97 8.71 -14.53 -1.74
N ASN A 98 9.01 -14.11 -0.51
CA ASN A 98 10.14 -13.27 -0.15
C ASN A 98 10.02 -11.78 -0.52
N TYR A 99 8.94 -11.35 -1.17
CA TYR A 99 8.66 -9.96 -1.52
C TYR A 99 7.37 -9.47 -0.86
N GLU A 100 7.28 -8.17 -0.64
CA GLU A 100 6.08 -7.51 -0.15
C GLU A 100 5.20 -7.06 -1.32
N ALA A 101 3.92 -6.81 -1.04
CA ALA A 101 2.99 -6.29 -2.03
C ALA A 101 3.52 -5.01 -2.70
N ASP A 102 4.17 -4.14 -1.93
CA ASP A 102 4.73 -2.87 -2.41
C ASP A 102 5.82 -3.06 -3.48
N ASP A 103 6.66 -4.12 -3.35
CA ASP A 103 7.68 -4.47 -4.34
C ASP A 103 7.03 -4.83 -5.68
N LEU A 104 5.95 -5.62 -5.62
CA LEU A 104 5.20 -6.04 -6.79
C LEU A 104 4.45 -4.87 -7.43
N ILE A 105 3.81 -4.01 -6.62
CA ILE A 105 3.13 -2.81 -7.08
C ILE A 105 4.11 -1.89 -7.80
N ALA A 106 5.29 -1.65 -7.22
CA ALA A 106 6.34 -0.83 -7.84
C ALA A 106 6.82 -1.43 -9.17
N THR A 107 7.10 -2.75 -9.17
CA THR A 107 7.58 -3.47 -10.36
C THR A 107 6.55 -3.42 -11.48
N TYR A 108 5.29 -3.76 -11.21
CA TYR A 108 4.23 -3.69 -12.21
C TYR A 108 3.99 -2.26 -12.70
N THR A 109 4.06 -1.27 -11.81
CA THR A 109 3.94 0.13 -12.19
C THR A 109 5.00 0.51 -13.22
N ASP A 110 6.26 0.17 -13.00
CA ASP A 110 7.34 0.48 -13.93
C ASP A 110 7.20 -0.29 -15.26
N MET A 111 6.82 -1.56 -15.20
CA MET A 111 6.58 -2.36 -16.42
C MET A 111 5.46 -1.79 -17.28
N ILE A 112 4.35 -1.40 -16.67
CA ILE A 112 3.18 -0.84 -17.36
C ILE A 112 3.51 0.53 -17.97
N LEU A 113 4.24 1.38 -17.25
CA LEU A 113 4.66 2.68 -17.77
C LEU A 113 5.62 2.55 -18.98
N LYS A 114 6.51 1.55 -18.98
CA LYS A 114 7.44 1.29 -20.10
C LYS A 114 6.72 0.96 -21.41
N VAL A 115 5.53 0.39 -21.36
CA VAL A 115 4.69 0.12 -22.54
C VAL A 115 3.72 1.27 -22.85
N GLY A 116 3.88 2.44 -22.19
CA GLY A 116 3.08 3.63 -22.44
C GLY A 116 1.68 3.61 -21.84
N ALA A 117 1.35 2.62 -21.02
CA ALA A 117 0.06 2.55 -20.34
C ALA A 117 0.05 3.37 -19.04
N LYS A 118 -1.12 3.55 -18.44
CA LYS A 118 -1.32 4.29 -17.19
C LYS A 118 -1.65 3.34 -16.05
N VAL A 119 -1.27 3.70 -14.83
CA VAL A 119 -1.52 2.91 -13.62
C VAL A 119 -2.38 3.70 -12.65
N THR A 120 -3.36 3.04 -12.05
CA THR A 120 -4.03 3.53 -10.84
C THR A 120 -3.74 2.55 -9.71
N ILE A 121 -2.97 2.99 -8.73
CA ILE A 121 -2.71 2.25 -7.49
C ILE A 121 -3.85 2.57 -6.53
N VAL A 122 -4.49 1.54 -5.98
CA VAL A 122 -5.55 1.67 -4.97
C VAL A 122 -4.99 1.24 -3.63
N SER A 123 -4.64 2.20 -2.80
CA SER A 123 -4.05 1.96 -1.48
C SER A 123 -4.17 3.18 -0.59
N SER A 124 -4.29 2.97 0.73
CA SER A 124 -4.15 4.02 1.73
C SER A 124 -2.73 4.11 2.32
N ASP A 125 -1.80 3.28 1.80
CA ASP A 125 -0.43 3.26 2.27
C ASP A 125 0.34 4.50 1.81
N LYS A 126 0.96 5.19 2.78
CA LYS A 126 1.76 6.40 2.54
C LYS A 126 3.02 6.08 1.72
N ASP A 127 3.56 4.89 1.86
CA ASP A 127 4.84 4.53 1.27
C ASP A 127 4.74 4.38 -0.24
N LEU A 128 3.56 4.04 -0.76
CA LEU A 128 3.29 4.03 -2.19
C LEU A 128 3.22 5.44 -2.83
N MET A 129 3.19 6.51 -2.02
CA MET A 129 3.25 7.89 -2.55
C MET A 129 4.56 8.17 -3.30
N GLN A 130 5.65 7.46 -3.00
CA GLN A 130 6.90 7.51 -3.75
C GLN A 130 6.74 7.13 -5.24
N LEU A 131 5.70 6.37 -5.59
CA LEU A 131 5.42 5.95 -6.97
C LEU A 131 4.64 6.99 -7.77
N TYR A 132 4.16 8.07 -7.14
CA TYR A 132 3.38 9.11 -7.80
C TYR A 132 4.25 9.86 -8.81
N LYS A 133 3.88 9.76 -10.08
CA LYS A 133 4.56 10.40 -11.22
C LYS A 133 3.62 10.45 -12.42
N LYS A 134 4.07 11.10 -13.51
CA LYS A 134 3.29 11.14 -14.76
C LYS A 134 2.90 9.72 -15.21
N GLY A 135 1.62 9.49 -15.42
CA GLY A 135 1.08 8.18 -15.80
C GLY A 135 0.67 7.30 -14.61
N VAL A 136 0.98 7.70 -13.37
CA VAL A 136 0.54 7.01 -12.16
C VAL A 136 -0.45 7.86 -11.40
N ARG A 137 -1.55 7.26 -10.98
CA ARG A 137 -2.55 7.84 -10.05
C ARG A 137 -2.61 6.97 -8.82
N ILE A 138 -2.80 7.56 -7.65
CA ILE A 138 -3.00 6.84 -6.39
C ILE A 138 -4.38 7.23 -5.86
N TYR A 139 -5.21 6.23 -5.60
CA TYR A 139 -6.53 6.40 -5.03
C TYR A 139 -6.57 5.81 -3.63
N ASP A 140 -6.90 6.65 -2.64
CA ASP A 140 -7.10 6.24 -1.25
C ASP A 140 -8.58 5.87 -1.05
N PRO A 141 -8.91 4.56 -0.96
CA PRO A 141 -10.30 4.12 -0.84
C PRO A 141 -10.92 4.45 0.53
N MET A 142 -10.09 4.64 1.57
CA MET A 142 -10.57 4.99 2.91
C MET A 142 -11.02 6.45 2.96
N LYS A 143 -10.33 7.32 2.23
CA LYS A 143 -10.67 8.75 2.12
C LYS A 143 -11.52 9.08 0.90
N ASN A 144 -11.75 8.09 0.03
CA ASN A 144 -12.49 8.24 -1.23
C ASN A 144 -11.95 9.39 -2.10
N LYS A 145 -10.62 9.47 -2.25
CA LYS A 145 -9.98 10.54 -3.01
C LYS A 145 -8.70 10.10 -3.72
N PHE A 146 -8.35 10.81 -4.78
CA PHE A 146 -7.03 10.71 -5.38
C PHE A 146 -6.01 11.52 -4.59
N ILE A 147 -4.84 10.93 -4.41
CA ILE A 147 -3.67 11.60 -3.83
C ILE A 147 -3.07 12.50 -4.91
N ASN A 148 -2.70 13.70 -4.54
CA ASN A 148 -2.04 14.69 -5.40
C ASN A 148 -0.72 15.18 -4.78
N ASP A 149 -0.02 16.07 -5.50
CA ASP A 149 1.25 16.64 -5.04
C ASP A 149 1.12 17.36 -3.69
N GLU A 150 0.00 18.03 -3.44
CA GLU A 150 -0.25 18.75 -2.17
C GLU A 150 -0.36 17.78 -0.98
N ASP A 151 -0.98 16.60 -1.20
CA ASP A 151 -1.09 15.57 -0.17
C ASP A 151 0.29 15.00 0.18
N ILE A 152 1.14 14.79 -0.83
CA ILE A 152 2.51 14.31 -0.67
C ILE A 152 3.35 15.37 0.04
N GLN A 153 3.27 16.61 -0.41
CA GLN A 153 3.95 17.74 0.22
C GLN A 153 3.53 17.93 1.68
N LYS A 154 2.24 17.80 1.97
CA LYS A 154 1.73 17.87 3.34
C LYS A 154 2.24 16.72 4.22
N LYS A 155 2.41 15.52 3.64
CA LYS A 155 2.82 14.33 4.38
C LYS A 155 4.32 14.26 4.59
N PHE A 156 5.11 14.56 3.56
CA PHE A 156 6.56 14.35 3.54
C PHE A 156 7.38 15.65 3.42
N GLY A 157 6.75 16.80 3.10
CA GLY A 157 7.44 18.07 2.91
C GLY A 157 8.26 18.19 1.64
N VAL A 158 8.13 17.24 0.72
CA VAL A 158 8.88 17.13 -0.54
C VAL A 158 7.99 16.62 -1.67
N THR A 159 8.48 16.64 -2.90
CA THR A 159 7.85 16.00 -4.06
C THR A 159 8.01 14.47 -4.02
N ALA A 160 7.17 13.73 -4.74
CA ALA A 160 7.13 12.27 -4.70
C ALA A 160 8.48 11.58 -4.94
N ASN A 161 9.27 12.10 -5.87
CA ASN A 161 10.60 11.55 -6.21
C ASN A 161 11.66 11.71 -5.10
N LYS A 162 11.36 12.46 -4.04
CA LYS A 162 12.25 12.68 -2.89
C LYS A 162 11.73 12.04 -1.60
N VAL A 163 10.60 11.34 -1.67
CA VAL A 163 10.01 10.67 -0.51
C VAL A 163 10.95 9.63 0.08
N ILE A 164 11.66 8.87 -0.75
CA ILE A 164 12.63 7.86 -0.31
C ILE A 164 13.75 8.51 0.50
N ASP A 165 14.30 9.62 0.04
CA ASP A 165 15.40 10.32 0.73
C ASP A 165 14.96 10.83 2.10
N VAL A 166 13.75 11.39 2.19
CA VAL A 166 13.17 11.84 3.46
C VAL A 166 12.96 10.65 4.41
N GLN A 167 12.45 9.53 3.91
CA GLN A 167 12.23 8.34 4.74
C GLN A 167 13.56 7.70 5.17
N ALA A 168 14.58 7.70 4.32
CA ALA A 168 15.92 7.21 4.68
C ALA A 168 16.52 8.00 5.85
N LEU A 169 16.34 9.32 5.87
CA LEU A 169 16.82 10.19 6.96
C LEU A 169 15.95 10.06 8.22
N ALA A 170 14.63 10.11 8.06
CA ALA A 170 13.69 10.14 9.18
C ALA A 170 13.44 8.76 9.81
N GLY A 171 13.68 7.67 9.04
CA GLY A 171 13.26 6.33 9.40
C GLY A 171 11.75 6.13 9.25
N ASP A 172 11.31 4.93 9.58
CA ASP A 172 9.89 4.57 9.68
C ASP A 172 9.61 3.74 10.93
N SER A 173 8.96 4.35 11.90
CA SER A 173 8.61 3.69 13.16
C SER A 173 7.57 2.59 12.98
N SER A 174 6.72 2.65 11.94
CA SER A 174 5.72 1.62 11.66
C SER A 174 6.36 0.31 11.18
N ASP A 175 7.50 0.43 10.52
CA ASP A 175 8.28 -0.69 10.01
C ASP A 175 9.53 -1.00 10.84
N ASN A 176 9.67 -0.28 11.97
CA ASN A 176 10.83 -0.38 12.86
C ASN A 176 12.16 -0.10 12.13
N VAL A 177 12.12 0.80 11.15
CA VAL A 177 13.33 1.24 10.44
C VAL A 177 13.88 2.48 11.12
N PRO A 178 15.13 2.42 11.66
CA PRO A 178 15.74 3.57 12.30
C PRO A 178 16.10 4.62 11.25
N GLY A 179 15.87 5.87 11.61
CA GLY A 179 16.41 7.03 10.89
C GLY A 179 17.70 7.53 11.54
N VAL A 180 18.16 8.68 11.11
CA VAL A 180 19.26 9.41 11.75
C VAL A 180 18.76 9.97 13.08
N PRO A 181 19.47 9.72 14.21
CA PRO A 181 19.03 10.22 15.51
C PRO A 181 18.77 11.72 15.52
N GLY A 182 17.59 12.12 16.01
CA GLY A 182 17.19 13.52 16.08
C GLY A 182 16.64 14.12 14.77
N ILE A 183 16.61 13.37 13.67
CA ILE A 183 16.05 13.81 12.39
C ILE A 183 14.67 13.17 12.19
N GLY A 184 13.61 13.98 12.33
CA GLY A 184 12.26 13.61 11.96
C GLY A 184 11.92 14.05 10.52
N VAL A 185 10.72 13.71 10.05
CA VAL A 185 10.27 13.98 8.67
C VAL A 185 10.43 15.47 8.30
N LYS A 186 10.12 16.39 9.19
CA LYS A 186 10.23 17.83 8.93
C LYS A 186 11.68 18.25 8.68
N THR A 187 12.60 17.89 9.56
CA THR A 187 14.02 18.20 9.41
C THR A 187 14.63 17.50 8.19
N ALA A 188 14.25 16.24 7.95
CA ALA A 188 14.66 15.51 6.76
C ALA A 188 14.21 16.23 5.48
N ALA A 189 12.95 16.68 5.43
CA ALA A 189 12.44 17.43 4.28
C ALA A 189 13.17 18.77 4.07
N GLU A 190 13.47 19.50 5.14
CA GLU A 190 14.26 20.75 5.07
C GLU A 190 15.66 20.50 4.47
N LEU A 191 16.33 19.42 4.92
CA LEU A 191 17.64 19.04 4.41
C LEU A 191 17.58 18.65 2.92
N ILE A 192 16.66 17.77 2.54
CA ILE A 192 16.51 17.31 1.16
C ILE A 192 16.11 18.47 0.23
N ASN A 193 15.24 19.38 0.67
CA ASN A 193 14.89 20.56 -0.13
C ASN A 193 16.08 21.53 -0.28
N LYS A 194 16.95 21.62 0.72
CA LYS A 194 18.13 22.49 0.68
C LYS A 194 19.28 21.93 -0.15
N TYR A 195 19.57 20.65 -0.01
CA TYR A 195 20.75 20.03 -0.61
C TYR A 195 20.44 19.22 -1.88
N GLY A 196 19.17 18.91 -2.13
CA GLY A 196 18.71 18.24 -3.35
C GLY A 196 18.32 16.79 -3.12
N ASP A 197 19.26 15.97 -2.68
CA ASP A 197 19.08 14.54 -2.43
C ASP A 197 20.00 14.04 -1.29
N LEU A 198 19.85 12.77 -0.93
CA LEU A 198 20.62 12.14 0.12
C LEU A 198 22.12 12.02 -0.23
N GLU A 199 22.44 11.79 -1.50
CA GLU A 199 23.83 11.63 -1.96
C GLU A 199 24.61 12.95 -1.92
N THR A 200 23.92 14.08 -2.03
CA THR A 200 24.52 15.43 -1.99
C THR A 200 24.66 15.93 -0.54
N LEU A 201 23.94 15.36 0.42
CA LEU A 201 23.93 15.76 1.81
C LEU A 201 25.18 15.28 2.55
#